data_ac097191b571e3822e4a261b135e7c03
#
_entry.id   ac097191b571e3822e4a261b135e7c03
#
_cell.length_a   1.000
_cell.length_b   1.000
_cell.length_c   1.000
_cell.angle_alpha   90.00
_cell.angle_beta   90.00
_cell.angle_gamma   90.00
#
_symmetry.space_group_name_H-M   'P 1'
#
loop_
_entity.id
_entity.type
_entity.pdbx_description
1 polymer ?
#
loop_
_entity_poly.entity_id
_entity_poly.type
_entity_poly.pdbx_seq_one_letter_code
_entity_poly.pdbx_strand_id
1 'polypeptide(L)'
;MTTPPRHSRLTFHGPLSEPRADRLVARLTRHAPTTVLDIGCGWAELMLRILAATPAATGTGIDINAEDLARGRQAAEARGLTDRVRFLEESATGTPHGPADLVLCVGASQALAGQLPEALAELRRLVTDHGRVLLGEGFWHRTPTEAELARMWPDASATDHPDLATLVGLAVDAGFRPEWTETASLDEWEAFESAYLADTEVWLAEHPGHPLAAETRERADRHRAAWLTYRGVLGLAYLTLVPVVAR
;
A
#
# COMPACT_ATOMS: atom_id res chain seq x y z
N MET A 1 -30.43 -0.67 9.36
CA MET A 1 -29.82 0.68 9.20
C MET A 1 -28.58 0.48 8.34
N THR A 2 -28.55 0.99 7.12
CA THR A 2 -27.43 0.83 6.20
C THR A 2 -26.28 1.74 6.59
N THR A 3 -25.14 1.15 6.98
CA THR A 3 -23.86 1.85 7.15
C THR A 3 -23.36 2.31 5.77
N PRO A 4 -22.65 3.45 5.68
CA PRO A 4 -22.04 3.86 4.40
C PRO A 4 -21.14 2.74 3.85
N PRO A 5 -21.24 2.42 2.56
CA PRO A 5 -20.30 1.50 1.92
C PRO A 5 -18.87 2.02 2.08
N ARG A 6 -17.90 1.11 2.22
CA ARG A 6 -16.49 1.50 2.34
C ARG A 6 -15.70 0.98 1.15
N HIS A 7 -14.99 1.88 0.48
CA HIS A 7 -13.98 1.56 -0.54
C HIS A 7 -14.48 0.71 -1.71
N SER A 8 -15.80 0.73 -2.03
CA SER A 8 -16.37 -0.10 -3.11
C SER A 8 -15.85 0.30 -4.49
N ARG A 9 -15.40 1.56 -4.63
CA ARG A 9 -14.88 2.14 -5.88
C ARG A 9 -13.37 2.02 -6.03
N LEU A 10 -12.66 1.48 -5.03
CA LEU A 10 -11.22 1.31 -5.08
C LEU A 10 -10.86 -0.07 -5.65
N THR A 11 -10.02 -0.09 -6.68
CA THR A 11 -9.31 -1.30 -7.12
C THR A 11 -8.11 -1.58 -6.21
N PHE A 12 -7.32 -0.56 -5.92
CA PHE A 12 -6.14 -0.63 -5.04
C PHE A 12 -6.34 0.27 -3.81
N HIS A 13 -5.74 -0.10 -2.69
CA HIS A 13 -5.76 0.71 -1.47
C HIS A 13 -4.62 1.72 -1.45
N GLY A 14 -4.51 2.49 -2.52
CA GLY A 14 -3.46 3.50 -2.69
C GLY A 14 -3.52 4.13 -4.08
N PRO A 15 -2.73 5.20 -4.33
CA PRO A 15 -2.71 5.94 -5.59
C PRO A 15 -1.99 5.14 -6.70
N LEU A 16 -2.62 4.06 -7.14
CA LEU A 16 -2.12 3.12 -8.15
C LEU A 16 -3.14 2.99 -9.27
N SER A 17 -2.77 3.41 -10.48
CA SER A 17 -3.60 3.24 -11.67
C SER A 17 -3.48 1.83 -12.26
N GLU A 18 -4.54 1.38 -12.97
CA GLU A 18 -4.52 0.11 -13.72
C GLU A 18 -3.29 -0.01 -14.65
N PRO A 19 -2.96 1.00 -15.49
CA PRO A 19 -1.79 0.89 -16.36
C PRO A 19 -0.46 0.79 -15.59
N ARG A 20 -0.34 1.41 -14.41
CA ARG A 20 0.86 1.26 -13.58
C ARG A 20 0.90 -0.12 -12.94
N ALA A 21 -0.21 -0.61 -12.41
CA ALA A 21 -0.30 -1.95 -11.85
C ALA A 21 0.10 -3.00 -12.88
N ASP A 22 -0.37 -2.90 -14.12
CA ASP A 22 0.00 -3.81 -15.21
C ASP A 22 1.51 -3.77 -15.50
N ARG A 23 2.13 -2.58 -15.52
CA ARG A 23 3.59 -2.45 -15.67
C ARG A 23 4.37 -3.05 -14.50
N LEU A 24 3.89 -2.85 -13.27
CA LEU A 24 4.49 -3.46 -12.07
C LEU A 24 4.40 -4.99 -12.14
N VAL A 25 3.22 -5.52 -12.42
CA VAL A 25 3.03 -6.98 -12.58
C VAL A 25 3.95 -7.53 -13.66
N ALA A 26 3.97 -6.93 -14.85
CA ALA A 26 4.83 -7.37 -15.95
C ALA A 26 6.32 -7.32 -15.60
N ARG A 27 6.77 -6.34 -14.80
CA ARG A 27 8.16 -6.22 -14.33
C ARG A 27 8.51 -7.29 -13.29
N LEU A 28 7.68 -7.41 -12.27
CA LEU A 28 7.94 -8.30 -11.14
C LEU A 28 7.87 -9.79 -11.54
N THR A 29 6.99 -10.13 -12.47
CA THR A 29 6.83 -11.53 -12.96
C THR A 29 7.93 -11.97 -13.91
N ARG A 30 8.76 -11.06 -14.48
CA ARG A 30 9.94 -11.41 -15.29
C ARG A 30 10.96 -12.29 -14.54
N HIS A 31 10.98 -12.18 -13.22
CA HIS A 31 11.90 -12.94 -12.35
C HIS A 31 11.30 -14.30 -11.95
N ALA A 32 10.13 -14.67 -12.48
CA ALA A 32 9.42 -15.92 -12.24
C ALA A 32 9.35 -16.30 -10.73
N PRO A 33 8.84 -15.40 -9.85
CA PRO A 33 8.76 -15.71 -8.43
C PRO A 33 7.88 -16.94 -8.21
N THR A 34 8.28 -17.83 -7.30
CA THR A 34 7.49 -18.99 -6.89
C THR A 34 6.76 -18.76 -5.58
N THR A 35 7.25 -17.82 -4.79
CA THR A 35 6.64 -17.40 -3.51
C THR A 35 6.47 -15.89 -3.46
N VAL A 36 5.27 -15.45 -3.07
CA VAL A 36 4.93 -14.03 -2.90
C VAL A 36 4.45 -13.80 -1.47
N LEU A 37 5.03 -12.82 -0.79
CA LEU A 37 4.60 -12.36 0.53
C LEU A 37 4.12 -10.91 0.42
N ASP A 38 2.90 -10.65 0.86
CA ASP A 38 2.28 -9.31 0.79
C ASP A 38 1.98 -8.80 2.21
N ILE A 39 2.72 -7.77 2.63
CA ILE A 39 2.69 -7.19 3.97
C ILE A 39 1.70 -6.03 4.01
N GLY A 40 0.74 -6.07 4.95
CA GLY A 40 -0.36 -5.10 4.99
C GLY A 40 -1.17 -5.17 3.70
N CYS A 41 -1.53 -6.38 3.30
CA CYS A 41 -2.01 -6.67 1.95
C CYS A 41 -3.39 -6.06 1.64
N GLY A 42 -4.18 -5.64 2.65
CA GLY A 42 -5.57 -5.27 2.47
C GLY A 42 -6.33 -6.40 1.76
N TRP A 43 -6.96 -6.11 0.61
CA TRP A 43 -7.58 -7.14 -0.23
C TRP A 43 -6.66 -7.75 -1.29
N ALA A 44 -5.35 -7.46 -1.22
CA ALA A 44 -4.26 -8.08 -1.99
C ALA A 44 -4.42 -8.04 -3.52
N GLU A 45 -5.06 -7.03 -4.09
CA GLU A 45 -5.34 -6.97 -5.53
C GLU A 45 -4.07 -7.13 -6.38
N LEU A 46 -2.96 -6.46 -5.98
CA LEU A 46 -1.70 -6.54 -6.73
C LEU A 46 -1.09 -7.94 -6.66
N MET A 47 -1.08 -8.57 -5.46
CA MET A 47 -0.62 -9.96 -5.29
C MET A 47 -1.45 -10.92 -6.14
N LEU A 48 -2.78 -10.79 -6.15
CA LEU A 48 -3.66 -11.67 -6.94
C LEU A 48 -3.38 -11.55 -8.45
N ARG A 49 -3.07 -10.35 -8.95
CA ARG A 49 -2.66 -10.15 -10.36
C ARG A 49 -1.32 -10.83 -10.66
N ILE A 50 -0.35 -10.72 -9.75
CA ILE A 50 0.94 -11.42 -9.87
C ILE A 50 0.72 -12.94 -9.93
N LEU A 51 -0.09 -13.51 -9.03
CA LEU A 51 -0.40 -14.93 -9.02
C LEU A 51 -1.13 -15.38 -10.29
N ALA A 52 -2.04 -14.57 -10.81
CA ALA A 52 -2.71 -14.85 -12.08
C ALA A 52 -1.71 -14.89 -13.26
N ALA A 53 -0.73 -13.99 -13.27
CA ALA A 53 0.31 -13.92 -14.31
C ALA A 53 1.43 -14.96 -14.12
N THR A 54 1.52 -15.62 -12.95
CA THR A 54 2.61 -16.58 -12.61
C THR A 54 1.98 -17.87 -12.09
N PRO A 55 1.60 -18.84 -12.97
CA PRO A 55 0.82 -20.02 -12.57
C PRO A 55 1.48 -20.91 -11.53
N ALA A 56 2.82 -20.95 -11.44
CA ALA A 56 3.56 -21.74 -10.47
C ALA A 56 3.70 -21.07 -9.07
N ALA A 57 3.33 -19.77 -8.96
CA ALA A 57 3.51 -19.02 -7.72
C ALA A 57 2.39 -19.29 -6.71
N THR A 58 2.77 -19.26 -5.44
CA THR A 58 1.87 -19.19 -4.29
C THR A 58 2.06 -17.88 -3.55
N GLY A 59 1.01 -17.38 -2.89
CA GLY A 59 1.03 -16.12 -2.17
C GLY A 59 0.56 -16.24 -0.73
N THR A 60 1.14 -15.42 0.13
CA THR A 60 0.66 -15.21 1.51
C THR A 60 0.45 -13.72 1.72
N GLY A 61 -0.78 -13.32 2.00
CA GLY A 61 -1.15 -11.95 2.37
C GLY A 61 -1.40 -11.84 3.86
N ILE A 62 -0.80 -10.85 4.51
CA ILE A 62 -0.92 -10.59 5.94
C ILE A 62 -1.56 -9.22 6.13
N ASP A 63 -2.64 -9.16 6.89
CA ASP A 63 -3.29 -7.91 7.31
C ASP A 63 -4.02 -8.11 8.64
N ILE A 64 -4.27 -7.04 9.36
CA ILE A 64 -5.08 -7.05 10.59
C ILE A 64 -6.56 -6.77 10.33
N ASN A 65 -6.91 -6.39 9.10
CA ASN A 65 -8.28 -6.01 8.71
C ASN A 65 -9.04 -7.21 8.14
N ALA A 66 -9.89 -7.82 8.95
CA ALA A 66 -10.71 -8.98 8.59
C ALA A 66 -11.62 -8.72 7.36
N GLU A 67 -12.18 -7.50 7.22
CA GLU A 67 -13.08 -7.14 6.12
C GLU A 67 -12.32 -7.11 4.78
N ASP A 68 -11.13 -6.50 4.77
CA ASP A 68 -10.28 -6.44 3.57
C ASP A 68 -9.80 -7.85 3.17
N LEU A 69 -9.39 -8.66 4.15
CA LEU A 69 -9.03 -10.06 3.90
C LEU A 69 -10.21 -10.88 3.36
N ALA A 70 -11.43 -10.64 3.83
CA ALA A 70 -12.63 -11.29 3.31
C ALA A 70 -12.89 -10.91 1.84
N ARG A 71 -12.73 -9.63 1.49
CA ARG A 71 -12.80 -9.14 0.11
C ARG A 71 -11.72 -9.80 -0.76
N GLY A 72 -10.49 -9.92 -0.24
CA GLY A 72 -9.37 -10.60 -0.92
C GLY A 72 -9.67 -12.07 -1.20
N ARG A 73 -10.24 -12.82 -0.23
CA ARG A 73 -10.66 -14.22 -0.42
C ARG A 73 -11.71 -14.37 -1.51
N GLN A 74 -12.71 -13.48 -1.55
CA GLN A 74 -13.73 -13.48 -2.61
C GLN A 74 -13.10 -13.20 -3.98
N ALA A 75 -12.18 -12.25 -4.07
CA ALA A 75 -11.47 -11.94 -5.31
C ALA A 75 -10.57 -13.09 -5.78
N ALA A 76 -9.95 -13.81 -4.86
CA ALA A 76 -9.15 -15.01 -5.16
C ALA A 76 -10.02 -16.15 -5.68
N GLU A 77 -11.18 -16.41 -5.05
CA GLU A 77 -12.16 -17.40 -5.49
C GLU A 77 -12.66 -17.11 -6.91
N ALA A 78 -13.07 -15.87 -7.16
CA ALA A 78 -13.55 -15.43 -8.48
C ALA A 78 -12.52 -15.63 -9.60
N ARG A 79 -11.21 -15.69 -9.27
CA ARG A 79 -10.09 -15.88 -10.20
C ARG A 79 -9.55 -17.32 -10.22
N GLY A 80 -10.12 -18.24 -9.44
CA GLY A 80 -9.62 -19.62 -9.32
C GLY A 80 -8.24 -19.72 -8.66
N LEU A 81 -7.94 -18.81 -7.73
CA LEU A 81 -6.65 -18.72 -7.04
C LEU A 81 -6.68 -19.27 -5.60
N THR A 82 -7.81 -19.79 -5.14
CA THR A 82 -8.03 -20.20 -3.73
C THR A 82 -6.94 -21.17 -3.22
N ASP A 83 -6.51 -22.13 -4.03
CA ASP A 83 -5.51 -23.13 -3.64
C ASP A 83 -4.07 -22.58 -3.65
N ARG A 84 -3.88 -21.35 -4.16
CA ARG A 84 -2.56 -20.73 -4.33
C ARG A 84 -2.34 -19.51 -3.46
N VAL A 85 -3.34 -19.08 -2.70
CA VAL A 85 -3.23 -17.90 -1.84
C VAL A 85 -3.69 -18.20 -0.42
N ARG A 86 -2.97 -17.67 0.56
CA ARG A 86 -3.34 -17.69 1.97
C ARG A 86 -3.50 -16.26 2.47
N PHE A 87 -4.58 -16.00 3.20
CA PHE A 87 -4.84 -14.73 3.86
C PHE A 87 -4.80 -14.94 5.38
N LEU A 88 -3.89 -14.24 6.05
CA LEU A 88 -3.62 -14.35 7.48
C LEU A 88 -4.06 -13.05 8.17
N GLU A 89 -4.98 -13.19 9.13
CA GLU A 89 -5.42 -12.08 10.00
C GLU A 89 -4.49 -12.02 11.21
N GLU A 90 -3.35 -11.33 11.04
CA GLU A 90 -2.32 -11.21 12.07
C GLU A 90 -1.45 -9.97 11.88
N SER A 91 -0.69 -9.59 12.90
CA SER A 91 0.32 -8.55 12.79
C SER A 91 1.49 -9.03 11.94
N ALA A 92 2.01 -8.17 11.07
CA ALA A 92 3.22 -8.46 10.31
C ALA A 92 4.51 -8.26 11.12
N THR A 93 4.43 -7.68 12.32
CA THR A 93 5.61 -7.47 13.19
C THR A 93 6.23 -8.81 13.58
N GLY A 94 7.50 -9.01 13.20
CA GLY A 94 8.22 -10.25 13.49
C GLY A 94 7.68 -11.48 12.76
N THR A 95 6.96 -11.30 11.65
CA THR A 95 6.34 -12.40 10.90
C THR A 95 7.35 -13.51 10.54
N PRO A 96 6.99 -14.81 10.68
CA PRO A 96 7.82 -15.92 10.29
C PRO A 96 7.64 -16.34 8.82
N HIS A 97 6.76 -15.69 8.06
CA HIS A 97 6.32 -16.14 6.73
C HIS A 97 7.27 -15.79 5.57
N GLY A 98 8.55 -15.56 5.86
CA GLY A 98 9.61 -15.36 4.86
C GLY A 98 10.71 -16.42 5.01
N PRO A 99 11.77 -16.34 4.18
CA PRO A 99 11.91 -15.44 3.02
C PRO A 99 11.08 -15.87 1.81
N ALA A 100 10.70 -14.89 0.97
CA ALA A 100 9.96 -15.11 -0.27
C ALA A 100 10.73 -14.56 -1.48
N ASP A 101 10.44 -15.07 -2.69
CA ASP A 101 11.05 -14.58 -3.93
C ASP A 101 10.58 -13.17 -4.30
N LEU A 102 9.38 -12.82 -3.90
CA LEU A 102 8.81 -11.48 -4.06
C LEU A 102 8.12 -11.05 -2.77
N VAL A 103 8.52 -9.92 -2.23
CA VAL A 103 7.85 -9.28 -1.09
C VAL A 103 7.20 -7.99 -1.56
N LEU A 104 5.92 -7.84 -1.28
CA LEU A 104 5.17 -6.60 -1.47
C LEU A 104 4.97 -5.94 -0.11
N CYS A 105 5.19 -4.64 -0.05
CA CYS A 105 4.89 -3.79 1.11
C CYS A 105 4.53 -2.41 0.56
N VAL A 106 3.25 -2.17 0.30
CA VAL A 106 2.78 -0.94 -0.34
C VAL A 106 1.92 -0.15 0.62
N GLY A 107 2.45 0.97 1.12
CA GLY A 107 1.78 1.81 2.13
C GLY A 107 1.63 1.12 3.50
N ALA A 108 2.52 0.17 3.83
CA ALA A 108 2.37 -0.70 4.99
C ALA A 108 3.69 -0.96 5.76
N SER A 109 4.73 -0.16 5.57
CA SER A 109 6.01 -0.33 6.27
C SER A 109 5.87 -0.29 7.79
N GLN A 110 4.95 0.53 8.30
CA GLN A 110 4.61 0.63 9.72
C GLN A 110 4.04 -0.67 10.31
N ALA A 111 3.55 -1.61 9.48
CA ALA A 111 3.10 -2.92 9.95
C ALA A 111 4.27 -3.84 10.33
N LEU A 112 5.46 -3.59 9.80
CA LEU A 112 6.68 -4.34 10.12
C LEU A 112 7.41 -3.75 11.33
N ALA A 113 7.58 -2.42 11.37
CA ALA A 113 8.29 -1.71 12.42
C ALA A 113 7.84 -0.24 12.52
N GLY A 114 8.10 0.39 13.67
CA GLY A 114 7.70 1.79 13.92
C GLY A 114 8.51 2.83 13.15
N GLN A 115 9.68 2.46 12.63
CA GLN A 115 10.56 3.35 11.86
C GLN A 115 10.94 2.71 10.52
N LEU A 116 11.06 3.54 9.48
CA LEU A 116 11.36 3.06 8.13
C LEU A 116 12.69 2.29 7.99
N PRO A 117 13.81 2.69 8.63
CA PRO A 117 15.05 1.90 8.56
C PRO A 117 14.89 0.48 9.13
N GLU A 118 14.14 0.33 10.22
CA GLU A 118 13.84 -0.98 10.83
C GLU A 118 12.93 -1.82 9.92
N ALA A 119 11.92 -1.20 9.31
CA ALA A 119 11.04 -1.86 8.35
C ALA A 119 11.82 -2.33 7.11
N LEU A 120 12.78 -1.55 6.61
CA LEU A 120 13.67 -1.94 5.52
C LEU A 120 14.57 -3.11 5.90
N ALA A 121 15.09 -3.15 7.12
CA ALA A 121 15.87 -4.28 7.62
C ALA A 121 15.01 -5.56 7.70
N GLU A 122 13.75 -5.45 8.14
CA GLU A 122 12.80 -6.56 8.12
C GLU A 122 12.48 -7.03 6.69
N LEU A 123 12.26 -6.12 5.76
CA LEU A 123 12.07 -6.45 4.34
C LEU A 123 13.29 -7.19 3.77
N ARG A 124 14.52 -6.81 4.18
CA ARG A 124 15.74 -7.52 3.77
C ARG A 124 15.79 -8.94 4.30
N ARG A 125 15.29 -9.20 5.51
CA ARG A 125 15.17 -10.53 6.10
C ARG A 125 14.10 -11.38 5.40
N LEU A 126 13.01 -10.75 4.97
CA LEU A 126 11.85 -11.42 4.38
C LEU A 126 11.99 -11.78 2.90
N VAL A 127 13.00 -11.22 2.22
CA VAL A 127 13.22 -11.50 0.79
C VAL A 127 14.42 -12.44 0.61
N THR A 128 14.32 -13.37 -0.35
CA THR A 128 15.44 -14.23 -0.75
C THR A 128 16.57 -13.41 -1.40
N ASP A 129 17.80 -13.90 -1.41
CA ASP A 129 18.96 -13.19 -1.98
C ASP A 129 18.82 -12.88 -3.48
N HIS A 130 18.02 -13.63 -4.20
CA HIS A 130 17.74 -13.41 -5.63
C HIS A 130 16.33 -12.84 -5.89
N GLY A 131 15.60 -12.55 -4.81
CA GLY A 131 14.24 -12.04 -4.86
C GLY A 131 14.14 -10.56 -5.19
N ARG A 132 12.94 -10.03 -5.05
CA ARG A 132 12.62 -8.60 -5.21
C ARG A 132 11.70 -8.14 -4.09
N VAL A 133 11.83 -6.87 -3.75
CA VAL A 133 10.86 -6.17 -2.91
C VAL A 133 10.21 -5.09 -3.75
N LEU A 134 8.88 -5.02 -3.74
CA LEU A 134 8.15 -3.82 -4.13
C LEU A 134 7.78 -3.06 -2.87
N LEU A 135 8.47 -1.96 -2.63
CA LEU A 135 8.16 -1.02 -1.55
C LEU A 135 7.34 0.15 -2.11
N GLY A 136 6.14 0.36 -1.57
CA GLY A 136 5.35 1.57 -1.75
C GLY A 136 5.46 2.42 -0.49
N GLU A 137 6.08 3.61 -0.55
CA GLU A 137 6.34 4.41 0.64
C GLU A 137 6.08 5.88 0.40
N GLY A 138 5.56 6.55 1.46
CA GLY A 138 5.33 7.99 1.47
C GLY A 138 6.63 8.78 1.43
N PHE A 139 6.63 9.90 0.72
CA PHE A 139 7.74 10.84 0.71
C PHE A 139 7.25 12.27 0.51
N TRP A 140 8.03 13.25 0.95
CA TRP A 140 7.74 14.65 0.68
C TRP A 140 8.30 15.07 -0.68
N HIS A 141 7.44 15.54 -1.60
CA HIS A 141 7.90 16.22 -2.83
C HIS A 141 8.66 17.51 -2.53
N ARG A 142 8.27 18.17 -1.45
CA ARG A 142 8.92 19.32 -0.83
C ARG A 142 8.60 19.33 0.66
N THR A 143 9.43 19.97 1.46
CA THR A 143 9.13 20.17 2.88
C THR A 143 7.79 20.90 3.04
N PRO A 144 6.82 20.34 3.76
CA PRO A 144 5.56 21.02 4.05
C PRO A 144 5.81 22.23 4.97
N THR A 145 5.00 23.26 4.82
CA THR A 145 4.99 24.40 5.74
C THR A 145 4.25 24.07 7.03
N GLU A 146 4.52 24.81 8.12
CA GLU A 146 3.77 24.64 9.37
C GLU A 146 2.25 24.80 9.20
N ALA A 147 1.81 25.73 8.34
CA ALA A 147 0.39 25.94 8.03
C ALA A 147 -0.24 24.76 7.27
N GLU A 148 0.53 24.07 6.44
CA GLU A 148 0.08 22.84 5.76
C GLU A 148 0.03 21.67 6.76
N LEU A 149 1.07 21.47 7.56
CA LEU A 149 1.11 20.42 8.58
C LEU A 149 -0.08 20.51 9.53
N ALA A 150 -0.40 21.71 10.01
CA ALA A 150 -1.54 21.95 10.91
C ALA A 150 -2.92 21.56 10.31
N ARG A 151 -3.01 21.31 9.00
CA ARG A 151 -4.24 20.98 8.28
C ARG A 151 -4.24 19.57 7.68
N MET A 152 -3.16 18.80 7.83
CA MET A 152 -3.05 17.43 7.32
C MET A 152 -3.73 16.44 8.28
N TRP A 153 -2.99 15.77 9.09
CA TRP A 153 -3.48 14.84 10.10
C TRP A 153 -3.03 15.29 11.49
N PRO A 154 -3.63 14.78 12.57
CA PRO A 154 -3.19 15.13 13.93
C PRO A 154 -1.70 14.84 14.11
N ASP A 155 -0.99 15.79 14.72
CA ASP A 155 0.44 15.71 15.01
C ASP A 155 1.35 15.55 13.80
N ALA A 156 0.87 15.94 12.59
CA ALA A 156 1.67 15.90 11.37
C ALA A 156 2.98 16.68 11.52
N SER A 157 4.06 16.09 11.07
CA SER A 157 5.42 16.63 11.17
C SER A 157 6.16 16.52 9.84
N ALA A 158 7.07 17.46 9.58
CA ALA A 158 7.98 17.38 8.45
C ALA A 158 8.89 16.14 8.49
N THR A 159 9.02 15.50 9.65
CA THR A 159 9.82 14.27 9.86
C THR A 159 9.03 12.98 9.62
N ASP A 160 7.70 13.05 9.37
CA ASP A 160 6.89 11.85 9.14
C ASP A 160 7.31 11.10 7.88
N HIS A 161 7.79 11.83 6.86
CA HIS A 161 8.30 11.24 5.63
C HIS A 161 9.64 11.87 5.22
N PRO A 162 10.57 11.10 4.65
CA PRO A 162 11.77 11.65 4.00
C PRO A 162 11.42 12.31 2.67
N ASP A 163 12.37 13.01 2.05
CA ASP A 163 12.32 13.26 0.61
C ASP A 163 12.67 11.99 -0.20
N LEU A 164 12.41 12.01 -1.50
CA LEU A 164 12.63 10.83 -2.36
C LEU A 164 14.09 10.36 -2.39
N ALA A 165 15.05 11.28 -2.38
CA ALA A 165 16.47 10.92 -2.42
C ALA A 165 16.89 10.23 -1.11
N THR A 166 16.45 10.75 0.02
CA THR A 166 16.66 10.16 1.34
C THR A 166 15.98 8.79 1.45
N LEU A 167 14.74 8.64 0.97
CA LEU A 167 14.04 7.35 0.94
C LEU A 167 14.84 6.28 0.17
N VAL A 168 15.33 6.62 -1.02
CA VAL A 168 16.17 5.72 -1.83
C VAL A 168 17.50 5.43 -1.13
N GLY A 169 18.10 6.43 -0.48
CA GLY A 169 19.33 6.26 0.33
C GLY A 169 19.14 5.26 1.46
N LEU A 170 18.06 5.39 2.23
CA LEU A 170 17.72 4.45 3.31
C LEU A 170 17.57 3.00 2.80
N ALA A 171 16.97 2.80 1.63
CA ALA A 171 16.88 1.47 1.02
C ALA A 171 18.27 0.92 0.64
N VAL A 172 19.19 1.78 0.15
CA VAL A 172 20.58 1.39 -0.16
C VAL A 172 21.32 1.01 1.12
N ASP A 173 21.19 1.80 2.17
CA ASP A 173 21.84 1.56 3.48
C ASP A 173 21.32 0.26 4.14
N ALA A 174 20.07 -0.10 3.90
CA ALA A 174 19.48 -1.37 4.35
C ALA A 174 19.90 -2.61 3.51
N GLY A 175 20.84 -2.45 2.57
CA GLY A 175 21.38 -3.56 1.78
C GLY A 175 20.59 -3.88 0.52
N PHE A 176 19.93 -2.87 -0.08
CA PHE A 176 19.24 -3.01 -1.36
C PHE A 176 19.91 -2.19 -2.47
N ARG A 177 19.58 -2.52 -3.72
CA ARG A 177 19.81 -1.64 -4.89
C ARG A 177 18.46 -1.35 -5.53
N PRO A 178 18.15 -0.08 -5.83
CA PRO A 178 16.93 0.30 -6.53
C PRO A 178 17.05 -0.12 -8.01
N GLU A 179 16.36 -1.19 -8.39
CA GLU A 179 16.24 -1.63 -9.77
C GLU A 179 15.34 -0.66 -10.57
N TRP A 180 14.30 -0.17 -9.89
CA TRP A 180 13.36 0.77 -10.48
C TRP A 180 12.81 1.72 -9.42
N THR A 181 12.74 3.00 -9.77
CA THR A 181 12.15 4.06 -8.94
C THR A 181 11.11 4.82 -9.75
N GLU A 182 9.87 4.83 -9.28
CA GLU A 182 8.78 5.61 -9.87
C GLU A 182 7.89 6.17 -8.77
N THR A 183 7.15 7.23 -9.06
CA THR A 183 6.25 7.87 -8.11
C THR A 183 4.83 7.93 -8.65
N ALA A 184 3.84 7.82 -7.79
CA ALA A 184 2.46 8.05 -8.15
C ALA A 184 2.30 9.45 -8.76
N SER A 185 1.56 9.56 -9.85
CA SER A 185 1.21 10.83 -10.44
C SER A 185 0.14 11.56 -9.63
N LEU A 186 0.01 12.86 -9.88
CA LEU A 186 -1.06 13.63 -9.26
C LEU A 186 -2.44 13.11 -9.64
N ASP A 187 -2.63 12.66 -10.89
CA ASP A 187 -3.88 12.08 -11.36
C ASP A 187 -4.22 10.76 -10.62
N GLU A 188 -3.20 9.94 -10.30
CA GLU A 188 -3.38 8.72 -9.50
C GLU A 188 -3.81 9.04 -8.07
N TRP A 189 -3.23 10.08 -7.46
CA TRP A 189 -3.65 10.57 -6.16
C TRP A 189 -5.09 11.10 -6.17
N GLU A 190 -5.43 11.95 -7.15
CA GLU A 190 -6.79 12.49 -7.30
C GLU A 190 -7.83 11.39 -7.50
N ALA A 191 -7.53 10.40 -8.33
CA ALA A 191 -8.40 9.26 -8.56
C ALA A 191 -8.59 8.43 -7.28
N PHE A 192 -7.52 8.15 -6.55
CA PHE A 192 -7.55 7.41 -5.29
C PHE A 192 -8.38 8.13 -4.23
N GLU A 193 -8.06 9.39 -3.93
CA GLU A 193 -8.71 10.16 -2.89
C GLU A 193 -10.20 10.43 -3.19
N SER A 194 -10.52 10.69 -4.47
CA SER A 194 -11.90 10.85 -4.90
C SER A 194 -12.69 9.55 -4.73
N ALA A 195 -12.14 8.41 -5.15
CA ALA A 195 -12.80 7.11 -5.01
C ALA A 195 -12.91 6.67 -3.54
N TYR A 196 -11.93 7.02 -2.69
CA TYR A 196 -11.94 6.75 -1.26
C TYR A 196 -13.12 7.41 -0.55
N LEU A 197 -13.45 8.65 -0.91
CA LEU A 197 -14.56 9.41 -0.31
C LEU A 197 -15.90 9.20 -1.01
N ALA A 198 -15.91 8.82 -2.29
CA ALA A 198 -17.10 8.89 -3.15
C ALA A 198 -18.34 8.17 -2.60
N ASP A 199 -18.18 6.96 -2.04
CA ASP A 199 -19.30 6.22 -1.47
C ASP A 199 -19.89 6.93 -0.25
N THR A 200 -19.03 7.48 0.60
CA THR A 200 -19.41 8.25 1.78
C THR A 200 -20.12 9.54 1.41
N GLU A 201 -19.61 10.27 0.42
CA GLU A 201 -20.21 11.54 -0.04
C GLU A 201 -21.60 11.34 -0.65
N VAL A 202 -21.77 10.31 -1.48
CA VAL A 202 -23.08 9.96 -2.05
C VAL A 202 -24.05 9.56 -0.94
N TRP A 203 -23.61 8.69 -0.01
CA TRP A 203 -24.44 8.27 1.11
C TRP A 203 -24.89 9.45 2.00
N LEU A 204 -24.00 10.41 2.29
CA LEU A 204 -24.31 11.61 3.04
C LEU A 204 -25.32 12.50 2.33
N ALA A 205 -25.23 12.62 1.01
CA ALA A 205 -26.18 13.39 0.20
C ALA A 205 -27.59 12.76 0.21
N GLU A 206 -27.66 11.44 0.20
CA GLU A 206 -28.92 10.68 0.18
C GLU A 206 -29.54 10.52 1.59
N HIS A 207 -28.74 10.61 2.65
CA HIS A 207 -29.18 10.34 4.04
C HIS A 207 -28.85 11.49 5.02
N PRO A 208 -29.22 12.77 4.73
CA PRO A 208 -28.80 13.91 5.54
C PRO A 208 -29.32 13.87 6.99
N GLY A 209 -30.43 13.20 7.23
CA GLY A 209 -31.06 13.05 8.56
C GLY A 209 -30.72 11.74 9.28
N HIS A 210 -29.85 10.91 8.76
CA HIS A 210 -29.50 9.64 9.38
C HIS A 210 -28.71 9.85 10.69
N PRO A 211 -28.92 9.05 11.76
CA PRO A 211 -28.21 9.22 13.03
C PRO A 211 -26.69 9.25 12.93
N LEU A 212 -26.11 8.53 11.97
CA LEU A 212 -24.65 8.51 11.70
C LEU A 212 -24.18 9.66 10.80
N ALA A 213 -25.06 10.47 10.20
CA ALA A 213 -24.69 11.44 9.18
C ALA A 213 -23.76 12.54 9.71
N ALA A 214 -23.98 13.01 10.93
CA ALA A 214 -23.17 14.09 11.51
C ALA A 214 -21.71 13.67 11.71
N GLU A 215 -21.47 12.53 12.36
CA GLU A 215 -20.14 11.98 12.60
C GLU A 215 -19.43 11.58 11.29
N THR A 216 -20.18 10.95 10.37
CA THR A 216 -19.66 10.53 9.06
C THR A 216 -19.22 11.74 8.24
N ARG A 217 -20.02 12.84 8.25
CA ARG A 217 -19.68 14.10 7.57
C ARG A 217 -18.42 14.72 8.15
N GLU A 218 -18.33 14.84 9.48
CA GLU A 218 -17.17 15.42 10.12
C GLU A 218 -15.87 14.67 9.75
N ARG A 219 -15.93 13.34 9.70
CA ARG A 219 -14.79 12.50 9.29
C ARG A 219 -14.44 12.70 7.80
N ALA A 220 -15.44 12.72 6.92
CA ALA A 220 -15.25 12.94 5.49
C ALA A 220 -14.70 14.35 5.20
N ASP A 221 -15.22 15.39 5.88
CA ASP A 221 -14.77 16.76 5.73
C ASP A 221 -13.32 16.94 6.21
N ARG A 222 -12.93 16.31 7.32
CA ARG A 222 -11.54 16.31 7.80
C ARG A 222 -10.62 15.66 6.79
N HIS A 223 -10.98 14.45 6.32
CA HIS A 223 -10.16 13.74 5.34
C HIS A 223 -10.00 14.55 4.05
N ARG A 224 -11.11 15.11 3.52
CA ARG A 224 -11.09 15.96 2.32
C ARG A 224 -10.22 17.20 2.51
N ALA A 225 -10.30 17.86 3.65
CA ALA A 225 -9.48 19.02 3.95
C ALA A 225 -7.99 18.66 4.03
N ALA A 226 -7.67 17.51 4.62
CA ALA A 226 -6.29 17.01 4.72
C ALA A 226 -5.74 16.70 3.33
N TRP A 227 -6.42 15.87 2.52
CA TRP A 227 -5.87 15.48 1.22
C TRP A 227 -5.75 16.64 0.24
N LEU A 228 -6.67 17.60 0.25
CA LEU A 228 -6.53 18.83 -0.54
C LEU A 228 -5.33 19.68 -0.09
N THR A 229 -4.91 19.55 1.16
CA THR A 229 -3.74 20.25 1.69
C THR A 229 -2.44 19.56 1.29
N TYR A 230 -2.37 18.22 1.38
CA TYR A 230 -1.15 17.50 1.00
C TYR A 230 -1.04 17.19 -0.50
N ARG A 231 -2.04 17.52 -1.29
CA ARG A 231 -2.04 17.38 -2.74
C ARG A 231 -0.80 18.04 -3.36
N GLY A 232 0.07 17.26 -4.01
CA GLY A 232 1.34 17.72 -4.58
C GLY A 232 2.42 18.05 -3.56
N VAL A 233 2.21 17.75 -2.27
CA VAL A 233 3.19 17.85 -1.20
C VAL A 233 3.64 16.46 -0.77
N LEU A 234 2.67 15.58 -0.44
CA LEU A 234 2.91 14.16 -0.17
C LEU A 234 2.90 13.39 -1.48
N GLY A 235 3.88 12.55 -1.67
CA GLY A 235 3.99 11.58 -2.75
C GLY A 235 3.97 10.14 -2.24
N LEU A 236 3.75 9.18 -3.14
CA LEU A 236 3.99 7.76 -2.91
C LEU A 236 5.00 7.28 -3.95
N ALA A 237 6.12 6.73 -3.48
CA ALA A 237 7.12 6.09 -4.32
C ALA A 237 6.84 4.60 -4.43
N TYR A 238 7.07 4.02 -5.60
CA TYR A 238 7.13 2.59 -5.85
C TYR A 238 8.56 2.22 -6.19
N LEU A 239 9.26 1.58 -5.25
CA LEU A 239 10.63 1.13 -5.42
C LEU A 239 10.65 -0.38 -5.67
N THR A 240 11.15 -0.82 -6.82
CA THR A 240 11.53 -2.22 -7.00
C THR A 240 12.99 -2.36 -6.53
N LEU A 241 13.18 -3.13 -5.47
CA LEU A 241 14.46 -3.26 -4.78
C LEU A 241 15.05 -4.66 -4.97
N VAL A 242 16.37 -4.71 -5.18
CA VAL A 242 17.16 -5.94 -5.30
C VAL A 242 18.04 -6.08 -4.07
N PRO A 243 17.98 -7.19 -3.33
CA PRO A 243 18.90 -7.45 -2.24
C PRO A 243 20.37 -7.49 -2.69
N VAL A 244 21.24 -6.85 -1.94
CA VAL A 244 22.70 -7.03 -2.13
C VAL A 244 23.09 -8.37 -1.51
N VAL A 245 23.65 -9.26 -2.32
CA VAL A 245 24.16 -10.57 -1.85
C VAL A 245 25.51 -10.35 -1.18
N ALA A 246 25.64 -10.73 0.09
CA ALA A 246 26.93 -10.75 0.77
C ALA A 246 27.85 -11.79 0.09
N ARG A 247 29.06 -11.37 -0.26
CA ARG A 247 30.09 -12.28 -0.81
C ARG A 247 30.77 -13.06 0.29
#